data_d1c59175d15b734999293310d0f559db
#
_entry.id   d1c59175d15b734999293310d0f559db
#
_cell.length_a   1.000
_cell.length_b   1.000
_cell.length_c   1.000
_cell.angle_alpha   90.00
_cell.angle_beta   90.00
_cell.angle_gamma   90.00
#
_symmetry.space_group_name_H-M   'P 1'
#
loop_
_entity.id
_entity.type
_entity.pdbx_description
1 polymer ?
#
loop_
_entity_poly.entity_id
_entity_poly.type
_entity_poly.pdbx_seq_one_letter_code
_entity_poly.pdbx_strand_id
1 'polypeptide(L)'
;MKEMDQRMSAYIQHNFMEKVSFVARESEGMSVQTTEQYMLVDCGMPADTFNIGVLRADDAGSEGAVRQMTDYFAARSFPMSLWCWEPLGASARQEIEHAGLSLAEVNEGMYAYAEDLSPEAYMPEGFAVKQIRTPGEVEQFGAVLSCLFGESSEAKHVSLYYERLAESQLWTRPEMALYIGVLNDGTPVTVGSTMRSRDSVGIYDIATLDEYRKRGFGSAMFHHILSDILTWHDGLIVLQASEAGAGVYKRAGFRPVCAIRVFENGHGIE
;
A
#
# COMPACT_ATOMS: atom_id res chain seq x y z
N MET A 1 10.66 -25.31 3.28
CA MET A 1 9.36 -24.62 3.13
C MET A 1 9.24 -23.45 4.11
N LYS A 2 9.21 -23.65 5.44
CA LYS A 2 9.09 -22.54 6.42
C LYS A 2 10.14 -21.43 6.29
N GLU A 3 11.40 -21.75 6.04
CA GLU A 3 12.50 -20.78 5.91
C GLU A 3 12.35 -19.92 4.64
N MET A 4 11.92 -20.52 3.52
CA MET A 4 11.63 -19.80 2.28
C MET A 4 10.44 -18.85 2.49
N ASP A 5 9.39 -19.31 3.13
CA ASP A 5 8.19 -18.50 3.39
C ASP A 5 8.52 -17.30 4.29
N GLN A 6 9.31 -17.49 5.34
CA GLN A 6 9.79 -16.41 6.19
C GLN A 6 10.62 -15.38 5.43
N ARG A 7 11.51 -15.83 4.55
CA ARG A 7 12.32 -14.94 3.71
C ARG A 7 11.44 -14.12 2.76
N MET A 8 10.45 -14.74 2.10
CA MET A 8 9.54 -14.04 1.19
C MET A 8 8.67 -13.05 1.96
N SER A 9 8.17 -13.42 3.14
CA SER A 9 7.44 -12.53 4.04
C SER A 9 8.26 -11.30 4.42
N ALA A 10 9.57 -11.47 4.72
CA ALA A 10 10.46 -10.37 5.03
C ALA A 10 10.68 -9.42 3.82
N TYR A 11 10.78 -9.93 2.59
CA TYR A 11 10.86 -9.09 1.40
C TYR A 11 9.58 -8.28 1.17
N ILE A 12 8.41 -8.89 1.37
CA ILE A 12 7.12 -8.19 1.28
C ILE A 12 7.05 -7.05 2.32
N GLN A 13 7.42 -7.34 3.57
CA GLN A 13 7.45 -6.35 4.63
C GLN A 13 8.43 -5.21 4.31
N HIS A 14 9.64 -5.54 3.89
CA HIS A 14 10.66 -4.55 3.56
C HIS A 14 10.20 -3.62 2.42
N ASN A 15 9.66 -4.18 1.33
CA ASN A 15 9.17 -3.38 0.20
C ASN A 15 8.01 -2.46 0.62
N PHE A 16 7.09 -2.97 1.45
CA PHE A 16 6.01 -2.16 2.01
C PHE A 16 6.55 -1.00 2.87
N MET A 17 7.53 -1.26 3.73
CA MET A 17 8.16 -0.22 4.53
C MET A 17 8.82 0.86 3.67
N GLU A 18 9.48 0.48 2.57
CA GLU A 18 10.01 1.45 1.60
C GLU A 18 8.88 2.26 0.97
N LYS A 19 7.78 1.61 0.54
CA LYS A 19 6.63 2.29 -0.07
C LYS A 19 6.02 3.35 0.85
N VAL A 20 5.70 2.98 2.09
CA VAL A 20 4.97 3.88 3.00
C VAL A 20 5.85 5.01 3.55
N SER A 21 7.15 4.81 3.62
CA SER A 21 8.09 5.81 4.14
C SER A 21 8.72 6.70 3.06
N PHE A 22 8.62 6.33 1.78
CA PHE A 22 9.32 6.99 0.68
C PHE A 22 9.06 8.50 0.63
N VAL A 23 7.79 8.90 0.58
CA VAL A 23 7.41 10.32 0.52
C VAL A 23 7.72 11.03 1.84
N ALA A 24 7.43 10.40 2.97
CA ALA A 24 7.60 11.04 4.27
C ALA A 24 9.07 11.29 4.66
N ARG A 25 10.01 10.53 4.11
CA ARG A 25 11.45 10.77 4.36
C ARG A 25 11.97 12.07 3.76
N GLU A 26 11.35 12.57 2.70
CA GLU A 26 11.82 13.73 1.94
C GLU A 26 10.83 14.90 1.93
N SER A 27 9.70 14.79 2.64
CA SER A 27 8.66 15.82 2.69
C SER A 27 8.71 16.60 4.00
N GLU A 28 8.70 17.93 3.90
CA GLU A 28 8.59 18.79 5.07
C GLU A 28 7.26 18.59 5.81
N GLY A 29 7.30 18.55 7.13
CA GLY A 29 6.13 18.32 7.98
C GLY A 29 5.71 16.86 8.10
N MET A 30 6.39 15.93 7.42
CA MET A 30 6.25 14.49 7.59
C MET A 30 7.44 13.92 8.36
N SER A 31 7.31 12.73 8.93
CA SER A 31 8.43 12.08 9.62
C SER A 31 8.39 10.56 9.55
N VAL A 32 9.58 9.95 9.66
CA VAL A 32 9.74 8.50 9.74
C VAL A 32 10.64 8.18 10.93
N GLN A 33 10.15 7.32 11.82
CA GLN A 33 10.94 6.75 12.92
C GLN A 33 11.13 5.27 12.67
N THR A 34 12.36 4.79 12.76
CA THR A 34 12.68 3.37 12.57
C THR A 34 13.49 2.88 13.74
N THR A 35 13.03 1.79 14.35
CA THR A 35 13.73 1.06 15.42
C THR A 35 13.94 -0.39 14.99
N GLU A 36 14.52 -1.20 15.84
CA GLU A 36 14.59 -2.65 15.62
C GLU A 36 13.20 -3.31 15.69
N GLN A 37 12.27 -2.73 16.44
CA GLN A 37 10.95 -3.27 16.74
C GLN A 37 9.86 -2.79 15.78
N TYR A 38 9.92 -1.55 15.31
CA TYR A 38 8.87 -0.97 14.46
C TYR A 38 9.40 0.12 13.52
N MET A 39 8.59 0.44 12.53
CA MET A 39 8.64 1.71 11.78
C MET A 39 7.35 2.47 12.02
N LEU A 40 7.46 3.80 12.21
CA LEU A 40 6.34 4.71 12.30
C LEU A 40 6.50 5.76 11.21
N VAL A 41 5.44 5.99 10.43
CA VAL A 41 5.36 7.03 9.40
C VAL A 41 4.24 7.98 9.77
N ASP A 42 4.56 9.26 9.92
CA ASP A 42 3.63 10.36 10.18
C ASP A 42 3.57 11.26 8.94
N CYS A 43 2.41 11.32 8.31
CA CYS A 43 2.18 12.15 7.12
C CYS A 43 1.89 13.63 7.45
N GLY A 44 1.91 14.01 8.73
CA GLY A 44 1.65 15.38 9.18
C GLY A 44 0.17 15.82 9.05
N MET A 45 -0.74 14.87 8.87
CA MET A 45 -2.18 15.09 8.73
C MET A 45 -2.96 14.00 9.47
N PRO A 46 -4.23 14.24 9.89
CA PRO A 46 -5.05 13.23 10.55
C PRO A 46 -5.64 12.23 9.53
N ALA A 47 -4.77 11.39 8.93
CA ALA A 47 -5.11 10.39 7.91
C ALA A 47 -4.51 9.03 8.26
N ASP A 48 -5.32 8.04 8.63
CA ASP A 48 -4.86 6.69 8.98
C ASP A 48 -4.31 5.91 7.77
N THR A 49 -4.74 6.27 6.56
CA THR A 49 -4.16 5.78 5.30
C THR A 49 -2.64 6.01 5.21
N PHE A 50 -2.13 7.10 5.79
CA PHE A 50 -0.72 7.50 5.71
C PHE A 50 -0.02 7.63 7.05
N ASN A 51 -0.75 7.62 8.16
CA ASN A 51 -0.19 7.51 9.51
C ASN A 51 -0.05 6.03 9.85
N ILE A 52 1.11 5.47 9.58
CA ILE A 52 1.31 4.03 9.54
C ILE A 52 2.32 3.58 10.59
N GLY A 53 1.91 2.64 11.43
CA GLY A 53 2.81 1.82 12.21
C GLY A 53 3.05 0.48 11.54
N VAL A 54 4.30 0.05 11.42
CA VAL A 54 4.66 -1.30 10.95
C VAL A 54 5.41 -2.02 12.05
N LEU A 55 4.82 -3.08 12.58
CA LEU A 55 5.49 -3.92 13.58
C LEU A 55 6.49 -4.84 12.86
N ARG A 56 7.80 -4.72 13.23
CA ARG A 56 8.89 -5.45 12.57
C ARG A 56 9.26 -6.75 13.25
N ALA A 57 9.07 -6.81 14.55
CA ALA A 57 9.66 -7.84 15.36
C ALA A 57 8.83 -9.12 15.40
N ASP A 58 9.53 -10.22 15.42
CA ASP A 58 9.09 -11.48 15.98
C ASP A 58 8.91 -11.40 17.53
N ASP A 59 8.37 -12.41 18.13
CA ASP A 59 7.81 -12.47 19.49
C ASP A 59 8.66 -11.88 20.64
N ALA A 60 9.98 -11.80 20.50
CA ALA A 60 10.87 -11.51 21.63
C ALA A 60 11.19 -10.02 21.85
N GLY A 61 10.81 -9.14 20.91
CA GLY A 61 11.26 -7.74 20.92
C GLY A 61 10.13 -6.69 20.79
N SER A 62 8.87 -7.08 20.72
CA SER A 62 7.77 -6.16 20.43
C SER A 62 7.16 -5.49 21.67
N GLU A 63 7.62 -5.83 22.88
CA GLU A 63 7.04 -5.28 24.12
C GLU A 63 7.16 -3.74 24.14
N GLY A 64 6.01 -3.08 24.31
CA GLY A 64 5.88 -1.62 24.30
C GLY A 64 5.90 -0.96 22.92
N ALA A 65 6.16 -1.69 21.83
CA ALA A 65 6.23 -1.13 20.49
C ALA A 65 4.88 -0.58 20.00
N VAL A 66 3.82 -1.36 20.17
CA VAL A 66 2.45 -0.94 19.79
C VAL A 66 2.05 0.30 20.56
N ARG A 67 2.26 0.28 21.88
CA ARG A 67 1.95 1.42 22.75
C ARG A 67 2.72 2.68 22.35
N GLN A 68 4.02 2.57 22.05
CA GLN A 68 4.82 3.73 21.62
C GLN A 68 4.26 4.36 20.34
N MET A 69 3.87 3.55 19.35
CA MET A 69 3.27 4.04 18.12
C MET A 69 1.90 4.67 18.35
N THR A 70 1.03 4.03 19.12
CA THR A 70 -0.31 4.56 19.44
C THR A 70 -0.25 5.83 20.27
N ASP A 71 0.62 5.91 21.30
CA ASP A 71 0.81 7.10 22.13
C ASP A 71 1.33 8.28 21.30
N TYR A 72 2.20 8.02 20.30
CA TYR A 72 2.73 9.05 19.40
C TYR A 72 1.61 9.74 18.61
N PHE A 73 0.69 8.97 18.01
CA PHE A 73 -0.43 9.53 17.24
C PHE A 73 -1.53 10.09 18.14
N ALA A 74 -1.81 9.45 19.28
CA ALA A 74 -2.77 9.93 20.26
C ALA A 74 -2.41 11.33 20.80
N ALA A 75 -1.12 11.60 21.05
CA ALA A 75 -0.64 12.92 21.47
C ALA A 75 -0.91 14.04 20.44
N ARG A 76 -1.17 13.69 19.19
CA ARG A 76 -1.53 14.58 18.08
C ARG A 76 -3.03 14.59 17.76
N SER A 77 -3.81 13.73 18.40
CA SER A 77 -5.19 13.44 18.02
C SER A 77 -5.29 12.99 16.54
N PHE A 78 -4.32 12.21 16.10
CA PHE A 78 -4.29 11.66 14.74
C PHE A 78 -4.73 10.21 14.73
N PRO A 79 -5.58 9.81 13.78
CA PRO A 79 -5.84 8.40 13.52
C PRO A 79 -4.61 7.74 12.92
N MET A 80 -4.51 6.41 13.08
CA MET A 80 -3.43 5.62 12.53
C MET A 80 -3.87 4.22 12.15
N SER A 81 -3.15 3.59 11.23
CA SER A 81 -3.20 2.16 10.96
C SER A 81 -1.94 1.45 11.44
N LEU A 82 -2.11 0.26 12.02
CA LEU A 82 -1.03 -0.62 12.46
C LEU A 82 -0.98 -1.87 11.59
N TRP A 83 0.13 -2.08 10.90
CA TRP A 83 0.35 -3.19 9.98
C TRP A 83 1.21 -4.26 10.64
N CYS A 84 0.68 -5.47 10.72
CA CYS A 84 1.28 -6.60 11.43
C CYS A 84 1.37 -7.84 10.55
N TRP A 85 2.55 -8.42 10.42
CA TRP A 85 2.78 -9.70 9.73
C TRP A 85 2.57 -10.87 10.69
N GLU A 86 1.80 -11.87 10.26
CA GLU A 86 1.59 -13.08 11.03
C GLU A 86 2.83 -14.04 10.94
N PRO A 87 3.15 -14.78 12.00
CA PRO A 87 2.42 -14.87 13.26
C PRO A 87 2.71 -13.70 14.21
N LEU A 88 1.65 -13.17 14.84
CA LEU A 88 1.77 -12.17 15.90
C LEU A 88 2.03 -12.85 17.25
N GLY A 89 2.98 -12.31 18.01
CA GLY A 89 3.24 -12.71 19.38
C GLY A 89 2.11 -12.40 20.37
N ALA A 90 2.10 -13.09 21.49
CA ALA A 90 1.08 -12.89 22.53
C ALA A 90 1.14 -11.47 23.11
N SER A 91 2.34 -10.91 23.30
CA SER A 91 2.54 -9.55 23.81
C SER A 91 1.95 -8.51 22.85
N ALA A 92 2.27 -8.60 21.56
CA ALA A 92 1.75 -7.68 20.55
C ALA A 92 0.21 -7.71 20.48
N ARG A 93 -0.40 -8.90 20.53
CA ARG A 93 -1.86 -9.05 20.54
C ARG A 93 -2.50 -8.35 21.74
N GLN A 94 -1.91 -8.54 22.93
CA GLN A 94 -2.39 -7.90 24.15
C GLN A 94 -2.24 -6.38 24.10
N GLU A 95 -1.13 -5.86 23.57
CA GLU A 95 -0.94 -4.42 23.40
C GLU A 95 -1.93 -3.81 22.40
N ILE A 96 -2.21 -4.49 21.28
CA ILE A 96 -3.21 -4.08 20.29
C ILE A 96 -4.60 -3.97 20.93
N GLU A 97 -4.98 -4.97 21.73
CA GLU A 97 -6.27 -4.95 22.45
C GLU A 97 -6.32 -3.81 23.47
N HIS A 98 -5.26 -3.63 24.28
CA HIS A 98 -5.20 -2.53 25.26
C HIS A 98 -5.17 -1.13 24.62
N ALA A 99 -4.61 -1.01 23.43
CA ALA A 99 -4.60 0.26 22.67
C ALA A 99 -5.97 0.59 22.04
N GLY A 100 -6.95 -0.31 22.12
CA GLY A 100 -8.27 -0.12 21.53
C GLY A 100 -8.28 -0.14 20.01
N LEU A 101 -7.24 -0.73 19.39
CA LEU A 101 -7.17 -0.89 17.95
C LEU A 101 -8.12 -2.00 17.48
N SER A 102 -8.89 -1.74 16.43
CA SER A 102 -9.82 -2.70 15.83
C SER A 102 -9.26 -3.27 14.53
N LEU A 103 -9.47 -4.58 14.31
CA LEU A 103 -9.08 -5.21 13.05
C LEU A 103 -9.93 -4.64 11.90
N ALA A 104 -9.29 -3.92 10.98
CA ALA A 104 -9.92 -3.34 9.80
C ALA A 104 -9.83 -4.27 8.58
N GLU A 105 -8.67 -4.88 8.34
CA GLU A 105 -8.43 -5.67 7.14
C GLU A 105 -7.46 -6.83 7.39
N VAL A 106 -7.59 -7.89 6.60
CA VAL A 106 -6.61 -8.98 6.50
C VAL A 106 -6.22 -9.16 5.05
N ASN A 107 -4.95 -8.91 4.76
CA ASN A 107 -4.38 -9.06 3.43
C ASN A 107 -3.54 -10.33 3.32
N GLU A 108 -3.45 -10.91 2.12
CA GLU A 108 -2.49 -11.95 1.79
C GLU A 108 -1.21 -11.30 1.24
N GLY A 109 -0.08 -11.47 1.93
CA GLY A 109 1.23 -11.14 1.37
C GLY A 109 1.58 -12.16 0.28
N MET A 110 1.84 -11.70 -0.94
CA MET A 110 2.08 -12.56 -2.09
C MET A 110 3.35 -12.17 -2.83
N TYR A 111 3.96 -13.15 -3.48
CA TYR A 111 5.16 -12.97 -4.29
C TYR A 111 5.13 -13.81 -5.57
N ALA A 112 5.94 -13.40 -6.54
CA ALA A 112 6.29 -14.20 -7.71
C ALA A 112 7.68 -13.79 -8.22
N TYR A 113 8.37 -14.69 -8.91
CA TYR A 113 9.53 -14.31 -9.71
C TYR A 113 9.07 -13.91 -11.10
N ALA A 114 9.75 -12.94 -11.71
CA ALA A 114 9.40 -12.42 -13.03
C ALA A 114 9.30 -13.52 -14.11
N GLU A 115 10.18 -14.52 -14.05
CA GLU A 115 10.20 -15.67 -14.97
C GLU A 115 8.97 -16.59 -14.88
N ASP A 116 8.28 -16.58 -13.73
CA ASP A 116 7.06 -17.38 -13.48
C ASP A 116 5.78 -16.67 -13.93
N LEU A 117 5.87 -15.41 -14.38
CA LEU A 117 4.72 -14.56 -14.63
C LEU A 117 4.40 -14.39 -16.14
N SER A 118 3.14 -14.41 -16.45
CA SER A 118 2.63 -14.16 -17.79
C SER A 118 1.44 -13.21 -17.71
N PRO A 119 1.66 -11.88 -17.97
CA PRO A 119 0.57 -10.93 -17.97
C PRO A 119 -0.42 -11.20 -19.10
N GLU A 120 -1.69 -11.07 -18.81
CA GLU A 120 -2.74 -11.16 -19.82
C GLU A 120 -2.79 -9.86 -20.63
N ALA A 121 -2.89 -9.96 -21.95
CA ALA A 121 -2.96 -8.80 -22.86
C ALA A 121 -4.39 -8.21 -22.97
N TYR A 122 -5.34 -8.65 -22.13
CA TYR A 122 -6.71 -8.16 -22.17
C TYR A 122 -6.81 -6.70 -21.72
N MET A 123 -7.39 -5.87 -22.59
CA MET A 123 -7.73 -4.48 -22.29
C MET A 123 -9.21 -4.26 -22.63
N PRO A 124 -10.03 -3.78 -21.68
CA PRO A 124 -11.42 -3.43 -21.94
C PRO A 124 -11.55 -2.43 -23.08
N GLU A 125 -12.61 -2.55 -23.89
CA GLU A 125 -12.88 -1.61 -24.98
C GLU A 125 -13.05 -0.18 -24.44
N GLY A 126 -12.46 0.79 -25.13
CA GLY A 126 -12.55 2.20 -24.74
C GLY A 126 -11.77 2.55 -23.47
N PHE A 127 -10.83 1.72 -23.06
CA PHE A 127 -10.00 1.93 -21.87
C PHE A 127 -8.52 1.87 -22.22
N ALA A 128 -7.72 2.72 -21.58
CA ALA A 128 -6.26 2.71 -21.69
C ALA A 128 -5.61 2.96 -20.33
N VAL A 129 -4.47 2.32 -20.10
CA VAL A 129 -3.62 2.57 -18.92
C VAL A 129 -2.35 3.26 -19.39
N LYS A 130 -1.91 4.25 -18.61
CA LYS A 130 -0.64 4.96 -18.84
C LYS A 130 0.07 5.24 -17.53
N GLN A 131 1.38 5.32 -17.56
CA GLN A 131 2.17 5.87 -16.46
C GLN A 131 1.95 7.39 -16.39
N ILE A 132 1.82 7.90 -15.17
CA ILE A 132 1.64 9.32 -14.88
C ILE A 132 2.90 10.11 -15.25
N ARG A 133 2.72 11.28 -15.90
CA ARG A 133 3.80 12.13 -16.39
C ARG A 133 3.64 13.60 -16.03
N THR A 134 2.51 13.99 -15.42
CA THR A 134 2.21 15.39 -15.08
C THR A 134 1.70 15.51 -13.64
N PRO A 135 1.91 16.65 -12.95
CA PRO A 135 1.36 16.90 -11.63
C PRO A 135 -0.17 16.73 -11.56
N GLY A 136 -0.90 17.25 -12.59
CA GLY A 136 -2.36 17.10 -12.63
C GLY A 136 -2.85 15.66 -12.72
N GLU A 137 -2.04 14.74 -13.30
CA GLU A 137 -2.36 13.31 -13.29
C GLU A 137 -2.11 12.69 -11.90
N VAL A 138 -1.16 13.21 -11.11
CA VAL A 138 -0.96 12.81 -9.70
C VAL A 138 -2.15 13.22 -8.84
N GLU A 139 -2.69 14.42 -9.05
CA GLU A 139 -3.91 14.87 -8.39
C GLU A 139 -5.11 13.99 -8.78
N GLN A 140 -5.25 13.62 -10.07
CA GLN A 140 -6.28 12.68 -10.52
C GLN A 140 -6.12 11.29 -9.89
N PHE A 141 -4.91 10.82 -9.70
CA PHE A 141 -4.62 9.58 -8.96
C PHE A 141 -5.17 9.65 -7.53
N GLY A 142 -4.86 10.74 -6.83
CA GLY A 142 -5.37 11.01 -5.49
C GLY A 142 -6.91 11.08 -5.44
N ALA A 143 -7.53 11.73 -6.44
CA ALA A 143 -8.97 11.83 -6.55
C ALA A 143 -9.65 10.46 -6.71
N VAL A 144 -9.08 9.55 -7.52
CA VAL A 144 -9.62 8.17 -7.65
C VAL A 144 -9.48 7.41 -6.33
N LEU A 145 -8.33 7.51 -5.64
CA LEU A 145 -8.15 6.85 -4.33
C LEU A 145 -9.08 7.42 -3.26
N SER A 146 -9.25 8.73 -3.19
CA SER A 146 -10.10 9.37 -2.19
C SER A 146 -11.56 8.92 -2.27
N CYS A 147 -12.05 8.55 -3.46
CA CYS A 147 -13.41 8.02 -3.63
C CYS A 147 -13.65 6.71 -2.87
N LEU A 148 -12.60 5.96 -2.50
CA LEU A 148 -12.74 4.75 -1.67
C LEU A 148 -13.24 5.05 -0.25
N PHE A 149 -13.09 6.28 0.20
CA PHE A 149 -13.44 6.74 1.56
C PHE A 149 -14.75 7.54 1.61
N GLY A 150 -15.49 7.62 0.49
CA GLY A 150 -16.75 8.35 0.39
C GLY A 150 -16.60 9.84 0.70
N GLU A 151 -17.59 10.43 1.40
CA GLU A 151 -17.58 11.85 1.81
C GLU A 151 -17.02 12.03 3.23
N SER A 152 -15.88 11.44 3.54
CA SER A 152 -15.24 11.47 4.86
C SER A 152 -14.14 12.53 4.96
N SER A 153 -13.65 12.78 6.19
CA SER A 153 -12.42 13.55 6.41
C SER A 153 -11.21 12.85 5.82
N GLU A 154 -11.18 11.52 5.86
CA GLU A 154 -10.12 10.71 5.28
C GLU A 154 -9.99 10.93 3.77
N ALA A 155 -11.11 10.94 3.02
CA ALA A 155 -11.11 11.25 1.59
C ALA A 155 -10.44 12.59 1.28
N LYS A 156 -10.70 13.63 2.09
CA LYS A 156 -10.09 14.96 1.92
C LYS A 156 -8.58 14.93 2.16
N HIS A 157 -8.13 14.20 3.19
CA HIS A 157 -6.71 14.09 3.51
C HIS A 157 -5.96 13.25 2.47
N VAL A 158 -6.58 12.21 1.92
CA VAL A 158 -6.02 11.45 0.79
C VAL A 158 -5.83 12.35 -0.43
N SER A 159 -6.83 13.15 -0.81
CA SER A 159 -6.66 14.13 -1.90
C SER A 159 -5.52 15.10 -1.62
N LEU A 160 -5.49 15.71 -0.43
CA LEU A 160 -4.44 16.66 -0.03
C LEU A 160 -3.03 16.05 -0.02
N TYR A 161 -2.91 14.76 0.35
CA TYR A 161 -1.63 14.05 0.29
C TYR A 161 -1.08 14.00 -1.15
N TYR A 162 -1.93 13.66 -2.13
CA TYR A 162 -1.52 13.58 -3.53
C TYR A 162 -1.35 14.95 -4.19
N GLU A 163 -2.06 16.00 -3.76
CA GLU A 163 -1.78 17.39 -4.14
C GLU A 163 -0.36 17.79 -3.70
N ARG A 164 0.02 17.53 -2.45
CA ARG A 164 1.39 17.76 -1.96
C ARG A 164 2.43 16.91 -2.69
N LEU A 165 2.11 15.65 -2.99
CA LEU A 165 2.99 14.79 -3.76
C LEU A 165 3.21 15.36 -5.17
N ALA A 166 2.16 15.87 -5.83
CA ALA A 166 2.25 16.51 -7.15
C ALA A 166 3.22 17.70 -7.15
N GLU A 167 3.18 18.52 -6.10
CA GLU A 167 4.08 19.67 -5.92
C GLU A 167 5.53 19.28 -5.64
N SER A 168 5.74 18.18 -4.89
CA SER A 168 7.07 17.73 -4.42
C SER A 168 7.97 17.17 -5.51
N GLN A 169 7.39 16.73 -6.64
CA GLN A 169 8.06 15.99 -7.71
C GLN A 169 8.69 14.63 -7.29
N LEU A 170 8.46 14.14 -6.08
CA LEU A 170 8.95 12.82 -5.64
C LEU A 170 8.37 11.69 -6.51
N TRP A 171 7.18 11.89 -7.07
CA TRP A 171 6.53 10.97 -8.02
C TRP A 171 7.32 10.76 -9.32
N THR A 172 8.32 11.60 -9.64
CA THR A 172 9.21 11.44 -10.81
C THR A 172 10.43 10.57 -10.54
N ARG A 173 10.65 10.19 -9.29
CA ARG A 173 11.79 9.37 -8.88
C ARG A 173 11.68 7.94 -9.42
N PRO A 174 12.80 7.31 -9.81
CA PRO A 174 12.80 5.98 -10.42
C PRO A 174 12.33 4.86 -9.48
N GLU A 175 12.28 5.11 -8.16
CA GLU A 175 11.81 4.16 -7.17
C GLU A 175 10.28 4.01 -7.20
N MET A 176 9.57 5.08 -7.59
CA MET A 176 8.10 5.12 -7.63
C MET A 176 7.59 5.27 -9.05
N ALA A 177 6.56 4.52 -9.42
CA ALA A 177 5.78 4.81 -10.61
C ALA A 177 4.29 4.77 -10.27
N LEU A 178 3.57 5.77 -10.76
CA LEU A 178 2.12 5.89 -10.64
C LEU A 178 1.49 5.65 -11.99
N TYR A 179 0.33 4.96 -12.02
CA TYR A 179 -0.39 4.63 -13.24
C TYR A 179 -1.85 5.05 -13.10
N ILE A 180 -2.42 5.52 -14.21
CA ILE A 180 -3.82 5.90 -14.30
C ILE A 180 -4.48 5.22 -15.50
N GLY A 181 -5.65 4.68 -15.27
CA GLY A 181 -6.49 4.08 -16.31
C GLY A 181 -7.65 5.00 -16.62
N VAL A 182 -7.79 5.34 -17.90
CA VAL A 182 -8.76 6.32 -18.39
C VAL A 182 -9.66 5.73 -19.48
N LEU A 183 -10.89 6.22 -19.54
CA LEU A 183 -11.81 5.94 -20.63
C LEU A 183 -11.48 6.82 -21.87
N ASN A 184 -12.13 6.54 -23.01
CA ASN A 184 -11.92 7.30 -24.27
C ASN A 184 -12.24 8.79 -24.14
N ASP A 185 -13.11 9.18 -23.21
CA ASP A 185 -13.45 10.58 -22.93
C ASP A 185 -12.46 11.25 -21.96
N GLY A 186 -11.41 10.52 -21.51
CA GLY A 186 -10.42 10.99 -20.57
C GLY A 186 -10.79 10.80 -19.09
N THR A 187 -11.95 10.23 -18.78
CA THR A 187 -12.39 10.00 -17.39
C THR A 187 -11.46 9.00 -16.70
N PRO A 188 -10.79 9.35 -15.58
CA PRO A 188 -9.99 8.42 -14.79
C PRO A 188 -10.90 7.49 -14.00
N VAL A 189 -10.67 6.17 -14.09
CA VAL A 189 -11.54 5.17 -13.45
C VAL A 189 -10.80 4.16 -12.58
N THR A 190 -9.49 4.04 -12.76
CA THR A 190 -8.65 3.14 -11.96
C THR A 190 -7.23 3.67 -11.85
N VAL A 191 -6.56 3.29 -10.79
CA VAL A 191 -5.17 3.67 -10.50
C VAL A 191 -4.39 2.46 -10.01
N GLY A 192 -3.08 2.59 -9.99
CA GLY A 192 -2.16 1.62 -9.41
C GLY A 192 -0.77 2.21 -9.34
N SER A 193 0.07 1.67 -8.45
CA SER A 193 1.44 2.15 -8.27
C SER A 193 2.45 1.02 -8.15
N THR A 194 3.71 1.35 -8.31
CA THR A 194 4.83 0.46 -8.01
C THR A 194 5.82 1.13 -7.08
N MET A 195 6.48 0.32 -6.26
CA MET A 195 7.64 0.73 -5.47
C MET A 195 8.80 -0.21 -5.72
N ARG A 196 9.90 0.33 -6.21
CA ARG A 196 11.16 -0.38 -6.38
C ARG A 196 11.98 -0.27 -5.10
N SER A 197 12.27 -1.40 -4.48
CA SER A 197 13.27 -1.52 -3.43
C SER A 197 14.54 -2.19 -3.96
N ARG A 198 15.53 -2.37 -3.09
CA ARG A 198 16.78 -3.02 -3.45
C ARG A 198 16.58 -4.45 -3.99
N ASP A 199 15.66 -5.20 -3.38
CA ASP A 199 15.57 -6.66 -3.55
C ASP A 199 14.28 -7.10 -4.24
N SER A 200 13.35 -6.16 -4.49
CA SER A 200 12.03 -6.48 -5.08
C SER A 200 11.35 -5.24 -5.69
N VAL A 201 10.34 -5.50 -6.51
CA VAL A 201 9.38 -4.49 -6.97
C VAL A 201 8.01 -4.82 -6.38
N GLY A 202 7.40 -3.86 -5.69
CA GLY A 202 6.05 -4.00 -5.15
C GLY A 202 5.00 -3.38 -6.06
N ILE A 203 3.82 -4.00 -6.14
CA ILE A 203 2.62 -3.48 -6.83
C ILE A 203 1.62 -3.08 -5.75
N TYR A 204 1.11 -1.83 -5.81
CA TYR A 204 0.27 -1.23 -4.78
C TYR A 204 -0.86 -0.39 -5.36
N ASP A 205 -1.76 0.04 -4.49
CA ASP A 205 -2.78 1.06 -4.75
C ASP A 205 -3.69 0.75 -5.96
N ILE A 206 -3.87 -0.55 -6.32
CA ILE A 206 -4.80 -0.90 -7.39
C ILE A 206 -6.22 -0.69 -6.90
N ALA A 207 -6.80 0.42 -7.33
CA ALA A 207 -8.14 0.83 -6.98
C ALA A 207 -8.95 1.15 -8.24
N THR A 208 -10.24 0.84 -8.20
CA THR A 208 -11.20 1.14 -9.26
C THR A 208 -12.42 1.78 -8.64
N LEU A 209 -12.91 2.87 -9.20
CA LEU A 209 -14.14 3.54 -8.78
C LEU A 209 -15.31 2.55 -8.75
N ASP A 210 -16.18 2.65 -7.74
CA ASP A 210 -17.23 1.67 -7.44
C ASP A 210 -18.14 1.38 -8.63
N GLU A 211 -18.57 2.41 -9.36
CA GLU A 211 -19.40 2.32 -10.55
C GLU A 211 -18.74 1.63 -11.74
N TYR A 212 -17.41 1.48 -11.70
CA TYR A 212 -16.61 0.83 -12.74
C TYR A 212 -16.06 -0.55 -12.31
N ARG A 213 -16.32 -1.00 -11.08
CA ARG A 213 -15.89 -2.32 -10.59
C ARG A 213 -16.55 -3.48 -11.37
N LYS A 214 -15.93 -4.65 -11.31
CA LYS A 214 -16.39 -5.89 -11.96
C LYS A 214 -16.51 -5.81 -13.50
N ARG A 215 -15.85 -4.82 -14.11
CA ARG A 215 -15.79 -4.61 -15.58
C ARG A 215 -14.40 -4.89 -16.15
N GLY A 216 -13.48 -5.45 -15.36
CA GLY A 216 -12.14 -5.83 -15.79
C GLY A 216 -11.07 -4.73 -15.70
N PHE A 217 -11.42 -3.47 -15.35
CA PHE A 217 -10.47 -2.36 -15.33
C PHE A 217 -9.33 -2.55 -14.33
N GLY A 218 -9.61 -2.99 -13.12
CA GLY A 218 -8.56 -3.27 -12.11
C GLY A 218 -7.64 -4.41 -12.54
N SER A 219 -8.16 -5.44 -13.19
CA SER A 219 -7.35 -6.53 -13.76
C SER A 219 -6.47 -6.02 -14.89
N ALA A 220 -7.02 -5.19 -15.81
CA ALA A 220 -6.26 -4.59 -16.89
C ALA A 220 -5.17 -3.65 -16.37
N MET A 221 -5.44 -2.85 -15.33
CA MET A 221 -4.44 -2.02 -14.65
C MET A 221 -3.29 -2.90 -14.11
N PHE A 222 -3.62 -3.95 -13.36
CA PHE A 222 -2.62 -4.87 -12.82
C PHE A 222 -1.75 -5.51 -13.90
N HIS A 223 -2.36 -6.06 -14.95
CA HIS A 223 -1.62 -6.71 -16.04
C HIS A 223 -0.77 -5.73 -16.85
N HIS A 224 -1.22 -4.48 -17.01
CA HIS A 224 -0.43 -3.42 -17.63
C HIS A 224 0.82 -3.09 -16.79
N ILE A 225 0.65 -2.86 -15.49
CA ILE A 225 1.76 -2.62 -14.55
C ILE A 225 2.73 -3.80 -14.56
N LEU A 226 2.22 -5.02 -14.50
CA LEU A 226 3.05 -6.22 -14.54
C LEU A 226 3.84 -6.31 -15.84
N SER A 227 3.22 -6.04 -16.99
CA SER A 227 3.88 -6.02 -18.29
C SER A 227 4.99 -4.98 -18.34
N ASP A 228 4.76 -3.78 -17.80
CA ASP A 228 5.77 -2.73 -17.71
C ASP A 228 6.95 -3.17 -16.83
N ILE A 229 6.70 -3.69 -15.62
CA ILE A 229 7.75 -4.21 -14.73
C ILE A 229 8.63 -5.23 -15.44
N LEU A 230 8.03 -6.19 -16.15
CA LEU A 230 8.76 -7.27 -16.83
C LEU A 230 9.64 -6.79 -18.00
N THR A 231 9.52 -5.54 -18.43
CA THR A 231 10.44 -4.96 -19.45
C THR A 231 11.81 -4.58 -18.88
N TRP A 232 11.92 -4.38 -17.56
CA TRP A 232 13.13 -3.86 -16.92
C TRP A 232 13.53 -4.56 -15.61
N HIS A 233 12.73 -5.51 -15.11
CA HIS A 233 13.00 -6.26 -13.87
C HIS A 233 12.76 -7.75 -14.10
N ASP A 234 13.75 -8.55 -13.70
CA ASP A 234 13.78 -10.01 -13.86
C ASP A 234 13.77 -10.78 -12.51
N GLY A 235 13.61 -10.04 -11.40
CA GLY A 235 13.70 -10.58 -10.04
C GLY A 235 12.34 -10.78 -9.35
N LEU A 236 12.34 -10.53 -8.05
CA LEU A 236 11.19 -10.72 -7.17
C LEU A 236 10.18 -9.61 -7.28
N ILE A 237 8.91 -9.96 -7.50
CA ILE A 237 7.76 -9.05 -7.48
C ILE A 237 6.86 -9.43 -6.31
N VAL A 238 6.42 -8.43 -5.54
CA VAL A 238 5.66 -8.61 -4.31
C VAL A 238 4.39 -7.76 -4.31
N LEU A 239 3.38 -8.17 -3.56
CA LEU A 239 2.18 -7.39 -3.35
C LEU A 239 1.45 -7.82 -2.07
N GLN A 240 0.46 -7.03 -1.68
CA GLN A 240 -0.48 -7.33 -0.62
C GLN A 240 -1.87 -7.36 -1.23
N ALA A 241 -2.50 -8.53 -1.19
CA ALA A 241 -3.77 -8.78 -1.82
C ALA A 241 -4.90 -8.68 -0.80
N SER A 242 -5.85 -7.79 -1.02
CA SER A 242 -7.15 -7.88 -0.36
C SER A 242 -7.91 -9.15 -0.80
N GLU A 243 -8.89 -9.57 -0.03
CA GLU A 243 -9.76 -10.72 -0.38
C GLU A 243 -10.33 -10.59 -1.80
N ALA A 244 -10.78 -9.39 -2.18
CA ALA A 244 -11.35 -9.12 -3.49
C ALA A 244 -10.32 -9.23 -4.64
N GLY A 245 -9.06 -8.88 -4.40
CA GLY A 245 -7.99 -8.86 -5.40
C GLY A 245 -7.25 -10.18 -5.56
N ALA A 246 -7.18 -11.00 -4.51
CA ALA A 246 -6.33 -12.19 -4.43
C ALA A 246 -6.49 -13.16 -5.62
N GLY A 247 -7.72 -13.29 -6.12
CA GLY A 247 -8.00 -14.18 -7.27
C GLY A 247 -7.32 -13.72 -8.58
N VAL A 248 -7.17 -12.43 -8.79
CA VAL A 248 -6.48 -11.87 -9.98
C VAL A 248 -5.00 -12.24 -9.93
N TYR A 249 -4.37 -11.99 -8.80
CA TYR A 249 -2.93 -12.19 -8.60
C TYR A 249 -2.55 -13.68 -8.62
N LYS A 250 -3.36 -14.55 -7.99
CA LYS A 250 -3.16 -16.01 -8.05
C LYS A 250 -3.20 -16.55 -9.48
N ARG A 251 -4.12 -16.06 -10.32
CA ARG A 251 -4.18 -16.47 -11.75
C ARG A 251 -2.95 -16.01 -12.54
N ALA A 252 -2.38 -14.85 -12.19
CA ALA A 252 -1.16 -14.36 -12.83
C ALA A 252 0.11 -15.11 -12.40
N GLY A 253 0.05 -15.97 -11.38
CA GLY A 253 1.20 -16.76 -10.90
C GLY A 253 1.71 -16.38 -9.52
N PHE A 254 1.13 -15.38 -8.85
CA PHE A 254 1.52 -15.00 -7.48
C PHE A 254 1.12 -16.07 -6.45
N ARG A 255 2.01 -16.30 -5.50
CA ARG A 255 1.85 -17.29 -4.42
C ARG A 255 1.68 -16.59 -3.08
N PRO A 256 0.65 -16.92 -2.28
CA PRO A 256 0.50 -16.39 -0.93
C PRO A 256 1.56 -16.99 0.01
N VAL A 257 2.04 -16.21 0.95
CA VAL A 257 3.09 -16.64 1.88
C VAL A 257 2.84 -16.24 3.33
N CYS A 258 2.12 -15.15 3.58
CA CYS A 258 1.80 -14.68 4.92
C CYS A 258 0.45 -13.97 4.95
N ALA A 259 -0.15 -13.89 6.12
CA ALA A 259 -1.25 -12.99 6.39
C ALA A 259 -0.71 -11.68 6.98
N ILE A 260 -1.32 -10.57 6.60
CA ILE A 260 -0.99 -9.23 7.07
C ILE A 260 -2.27 -8.64 7.66
N ARG A 261 -2.25 -8.35 8.96
CA ARG A 261 -3.40 -7.74 9.65
C ARG A 261 -3.20 -6.25 9.77
N VAL A 262 -4.24 -5.51 9.42
CA VAL A 262 -4.29 -4.06 9.59
C VAL A 262 -5.28 -3.74 10.70
N PHE A 263 -4.81 -3.00 11.69
CA PHE A 263 -5.64 -2.53 12.81
C PHE A 263 -5.70 -1.01 12.78
N GLU A 264 -6.84 -0.44 13.15
CA GLU A 264 -7.10 1.01 13.09
C GLU A 264 -7.77 1.50 14.37
N ASN A 265 -7.55 2.79 14.69
CA ASN A 265 -8.23 3.50 15.76
C ASN A 265 -9.15 4.65 15.26
N GLY A 266 -9.35 4.75 13.94
CA GLY A 266 -10.06 5.87 13.30
C GLY A 266 -11.55 6.00 13.65
N HIS A 267 -12.17 4.98 14.21
CA HIS A 267 -13.60 4.99 14.57
C HIS A 267 -13.92 5.68 15.91
N GLY A 268 -12.94 6.26 16.61
CA GLY A 268 -13.11 6.85 17.94
C GLY A 268 -12.68 8.32 18.07
N ILE A 269 -12.26 8.95 16.98
CA ILE A 269 -11.82 10.35 16.96
C ILE A 269 -12.84 11.16 16.15
N GLU A 270 -14.01 11.46 16.74
CA GLU A 270 -14.95 12.51 16.31
C GLU A 270 -14.61 13.85 16.97
#